data_8927feb806cc35a8616e5948efeb4084
#
_entry.id   8927feb806cc35a8616e5948efeb4084
#
_cell.length_a   1.000
_cell.length_b   1.000
_cell.length_c   1.000
_cell.angle_alpha   90.00
_cell.angle_beta   90.00
_cell.angle_gamma   90.00
#
_symmetry.space_group_name_H-M   'P 1'
#
loop_
_entity.id
_entity.type
_entity.pdbx_description
1 polymer ?
#
loop_
_entity_poly.entity_id
_entity_poly.type
_entity_poly.pdbx_seq_one_letter_code
_entity_poly.pdbx_strand_id
1 'polypeptide(L)'
;MRLLFFIFILSLSLTSVAQQKMPVAGIDITGNSKTKDYIILRELPFVKGDSLEAKQLAPAIIQAKQLLMNTQLFVDVQIDTLANDGQWQIRIQVKERWYLLPLPYFRLVDRNFNQWWVDQNRSLDRVNYGMKFIQNNVSGRNDNLNVWLITGYNRQFSARYTIPFIDKKLTKGFSVGFLHATQKELNIATAGNKQVFLRHSSDARKTWRIDASYSYRPDRFKRTTIRLSYFNETIADTILIVQKNYYPGQTNRQAALDISYRYQYINVSNITYPTSGYYSDLFLLKRVASRAQSIFQISARQLYAKKLSTKSFLLLDATAAYKSPIDSVFSNSRLIGYGGMQLRGLEYYVVDGTAGIVSRNAFHFNVKNFTLTNPVPIKNHEKIPIRLYLKMFADAGYAYHKYAGRSNSLSNTLLYTYGAGIDLVSVYDFVFRVEYSRNQLGREGLYLQGEFNF
;
A
#
# COMPACT_ATOMS: atom_id res chain seq x y z
N MET A 1 -45.78 11.60 -54.27
CA MET A 1 -44.45 11.22 -53.82
C MET A 1 -44.07 11.79 -52.45
N ARG A 2 -44.48 12.96 -52.03
CA ARG A 2 -44.16 13.52 -50.67
C ARG A 2 -44.92 12.86 -49.51
N LEU A 3 -46.11 12.30 -49.76
CA LEU A 3 -46.92 11.65 -48.71
C LEU A 3 -46.41 10.23 -48.35
N LEU A 4 -45.83 9.50 -49.28
CA LEU A 4 -45.25 8.18 -49.08
C LEU A 4 -43.96 8.23 -48.32
N PHE A 5 -43.23 9.34 -48.41
CA PHE A 5 -41.98 9.54 -47.62
C PHE A 5 -42.24 9.83 -46.14
N PHE A 6 -43.39 10.46 -45.84
CA PHE A 6 -43.79 10.75 -44.45
C PHE A 6 -44.31 9.50 -43.73
N ILE A 7 -44.94 8.56 -44.45
CA ILE A 7 -45.42 7.30 -43.89
C ILE A 7 -44.27 6.33 -43.63
N PHE A 8 -43.18 6.38 -44.40
CA PHE A 8 -41.98 5.58 -44.18
C PHE A 8 -41.15 6.07 -42.98
N ILE A 9 -41.17 7.36 -42.63
CA ILE A 9 -40.52 7.92 -41.43
C ILE A 9 -41.32 7.61 -40.16
N LEU A 10 -42.65 7.45 -40.27
CA LEU A 10 -43.51 7.13 -39.13
C LEU A 10 -43.49 5.62 -38.77
N SER A 11 -43.03 4.75 -39.68
CA SER A 11 -42.89 3.31 -39.43
C SER A 11 -41.57 2.90 -38.80
N LEU A 12 -40.62 3.80 -38.63
CA LEU A 12 -39.48 3.67 -37.69
C LEU A 12 -39.94 4.01 -36.27
N SER A 13 -41.05 3.42 -35.86
CA SER A 13 -41.38 3.29 -34.44
C SER A 13 -40.25 2.49 -33.81
N LEU A 14 -39.37 3.22 -33.18
CA LEU A 14 -38.41 2.68 -32.24
C LEU A 14 -39.19 1.73 -31.32
N THR A 15 -39.12 0.44 -31.57
CA THR A 15 -39.38 -0.56 -30.55
C THR A 15 -38.31 -0.36 -29.49
N SER A 16 -38.55 0.63 -28.64
CA SER A 16 -37.88 0.73 -27.38
C SER A 16 -38.26 -0.54 -26.63
N VAL A 17 -37.45 -1.57 -26.77
CA VAL A 17 -37.53 -2.74 -25.91
C VAL A 17 -37.30 -2.19 -24.52
N ALA A 18 -38.39 -1.90 -23.81
CA ALA A 18 -38.34 -1.53 -22.42
C ALA A 18 -37.61 -2.68 -21.70
N GLN A 19 -36.33 -2.50 -21.41
CA GLN A 19 -35.54 -3.50 -20.80
C GLN A 19 -36.09 -3.70 -19.39
N GLN A 20 -36.75 -4.83 -19.16
CA GLN A 20 -37.47 -5.13 -17.93
C GLN A 20 -36.47 -5.10 -16.76
N LYS A 21 -36.69 -4.18 -15.80
CA LYS A 21 -35.97 -4.15 -14.55
C LYS A 21 -36.51 -5.28 -13.67
N MET A 22 -35.61 -6.09 -13.16
CA MET A 22 -35.96 -7.18 -12.28
C MET A 22 -35.44 -6.87 -10.85
N PRO A 23 -36.25 -7.02 -9.81
CA PRO A 23 -35.82 -6.79 -8.44
C PRO A 23 -34.90 -7.92 -7.97
N VAL A 24 -33.95 -7.58 -7.10
CA VAL A 24 -33.11 -8.54 -6.38
C VAL A 24 -33.96 -9.13 -5.24
N ALA A 25 -34.47 -10.35 -5.40
CA ALA A 25 -35.33 -11.02 -4.45
C ALA A 25 -34.55 -11.49 -3.20
N GLY A 26 -33.33 -12.00 -3.41
CA GLY A 26 -32.51 -12.52 -2.32
C GLY A 26 -31.01 -12.54 -2.66
N ILE A 27 -30.21 -12.55 -1.61
CA ILE A 27 -28.76 -12.71 -1.71
C ILE A 27 -28.37 -13.81 -0.71
N ASP A 28 -27.97 -14.95 -1.26
CA ASP A 28 -27.52 -16.11 -0.47
C ASP A 28 -26.00 -16.11 -0.37
N ILE A 29 -25.46 -16.19 0.85
CA ILE A 29 -24.02 -16.20 1.09
C ILE A 29 -23.60 -17.55 1.64
N THR A 30 -22.55 -18.14 1.09
CA THR A 30 -22.00 -19.42 1.51
C THR A 30 -20.47 -19.38 1.56
N GLY A 31 -19.87 -20.22 2.43
CA GLY A 31 -18.41 -20.33 2.54
C GLY A 31 -17.76 -19.37 3.54
N ASN A 32 -18.51 -18.47 4.14
CA ASN A 32 -18.06 -17.52 5.16
C ASN A 32 -18.20 -18.11 6.58
N SER A 33 -17.32 -18.99 6.95
CA SER A 33 -17.35 -19.64 8.26
C SER A 33 -17.07 -18.68 9.44
N LYS A 34 -16.25 -17.67 9.22
CA LYS A 34 -15.89 -16.66 10.24
C LYS A 34 -16.43 -15.27 9.93
N THR A 35 -16.34 -14.82 8.68
CA THR A 35 -16.79 -13.50 8.27
C THR A 35 -18.31 -13.38 8.39
N LYS A 36 -18.78 -12.33 9.03
CA LYS A 36 -20.22 -12.07 9.19
C LYS A 36 -20.84 -11.61 7.88
N ASP A 37 -22.07 -12.06 7.57
CA ASP A 37 -22.79 -11.76 6.31
C ASP A 37 -22.87 -10.25 6.03
N TYR A 38 -23.17 -9.45 7.04
CA TYR A 38 -23.28 -7.99 6.87
C TYR A 38 -21.97 -7.31 6.43
N ILE A 39 -20.81 -7.93 6.69
CA ILE A 39 -19.50 -7.44 6.16
C ILE A 39 -19.42 -7.67 4.66
N ILE A 40 -19.94 -8.80 4.18
CA ILE A 40 -20.00 -9.12 2.75
C ILE A 40 -21.04 -8.22 2.06
N LEU A 41 -22.26 -8.17 2.60
CA LEU A 41 -23.37 -7.39 2.06
C LEU A 41 -23.03 -5.91 1.91
N ARG A 42 -22.28 -5.34 2.87
CA ARG A 42 -21.84 -3.96 2.83
C ARG A 42 -21.00 -3.61 1.59
N GLU A 43 -20.19 -4.54 1.11
CA GLU A 43 -19.29 -4.31 -0.02
C GLU A 43 -20.00 -4.43 -1.38
N LEU A 44 -21.22 -4.97 -1.42
CA LEU A 44 -21.95 -5.15 -2.68
C LEU A 44 -22.43 -3.81 -3.25
N PRO A 45 -22.38 -3.61 -4.59
CA PRO A 45 -22.92 -2.41 -5.24
C PRO A 45 -24.45 -2.42 -5.37
N PHE A 46 -25.11 -3.47 -4.89
CA PHE A 46 -26.58 -3.66 -4.88
C PHE A 46 -27.03 -4.24 -3.53
N VAL A 47 -28.30 -4.06 -3.22
CA VAL A 47 -28.95 -4.62 -2.04
C VAL A 47 -30.25 -5.35 -2.41
N LYS A 48 -30.77 -6.17 -1.50
CA LYS A 48 -32.09 -6.80 -1.66
C LYS A 48 -33.15 -5.71 -1.88
N GLY A 49 -33.97 -5.87 -2.91
CA GLY A 49 -35.02 -4.93 -3.32
C GLY A 49 -34.60 -3.97 -4.44
N ASP A 50 -33.31 -3.83 -4.74
CA ASP A 50 -32.85 -3.03 -5.87
C ASP A 50 -33.37 -3.62 -7.19
N SER A 51 -33.78 -2.76 -8.14
CA SER A 51 -34.21 -3.17 -9.47
C SER A 51 -33.10 -2.97 -10.47
N LEU A 52 -32.58 -4.06 -11.04
CA LEU A 52 -31.46 -4.07 -11.98
C LEU A 52 -31.92 -4.55 -13.36
N GLU A 53 -31.45 -3.84 -14.39
CA GLU A 53 -31.60 -4.32 -15.79
C GLU A 53 -30.54 -5.41 -16.06
N ALA A 54 -30.84 -6.37 -16.91
CA ALA A 54 -29.91 -7.46 -17.25
C ALA A 54 -28.55 -6.94 -17.75
N LYS A 55 -28.50 -5.83 -18.48
CA LYS A 55 -27.26 -5.19 -18.94
C LYS A 55 -26.42 -4.55 -17.81
N GLN A 56 -27.06 -4.18 -16.69
CA GLN A 56 -26.41 -3.58 -15.52
C GLN A 56 -25.89 -4.65 -14.54
N LEU A 57 -26.47 -5.86 -14.59
CA LEU A 57 -26.15 -6.94 -13.67
C LEU A 57 -24.71 -7.43 -13.83
N ALA A 58 -24.25 -7.71 -15.05
CA ALA A 58 -22.89 -8.21 -15.29
C ALA A 58 -21.80 -7.24 -14.82
N PRO A 59 -21.83 -5.93 -15.13
CA PRO A 59 -20.90 -4.96 -14.55
C PRO A 59 -20.97 -4.90 -13.01
N ALA A 60 -22.17 -4.96 -12.42
CA ALA A 60 -22.36 -4.93 -10.97
C ALA A 60 -21.74 -6.17 -10.29
N ILE A 61 -21.87 -7.35 -10.89
CA ILE A 61 -21.23 -8.58 -10.39
C ILE A 61 -19.70 -8.49 -10.44
N ILE A 62 -19.15 -8.01 -11.56
CA ILE A 62 -17.70 -7.80 -11.69
C ILE A 62 -17.21 -6.84 -10.60
N GLN A 63 -17.93 -5.75 -10.39
CA GLN A 63 -17.62 -4.77 -9.35
C GLN A 63 -17.74 -5.40 -7.93
N ALA A 64 -18.80 -6.15 -7.65
CA ALA A 64 -18.99 -6.85 -6.38
C ALA A 64 -17.81 -7.78 -6.08
N LYS A 65 -17.40 -8.59 -7.07
CA LYS A 65 -16.23 -9.47 -6.94
C LYS A 65 -14.96 -8.69 -6.63
N GLN A 66 -14.70 -7.58 -7.32
CA GLN A 66 -13.53 -6.73 -7.07
C GLN A 66 -13.55 -6.13 -5.66
N LEU A 67 -14.70 -5.61 -5.22
CA LEU A 67 -14.86 -5.01 -3.89
C LEU A 67 -14.65 -6.05 -2.78
N LEU A 68 -15.22 -7.24 -2.93
CA LEU A 68 -15.03 -8.34 -1.98
C LEU A 68 -13.58 -8.82 -1.94
N MET A 69 -12.94 -8.99 -3.08
CA MET A 69 -11.51 -9.34 -3.13
C MET A 69 -10.61 -8.27 -2.50
N ASN A 70 -10.96 -6.98 -2.68
CA ASN A 70 -10.22 -5.85 -2.10
C ASN A 70 -10.39 -5.72 -0.58
N THR A 71 -11.32 -6.46 0.04
CA THR A 71 -11.38 -6.58 1.52
C THR A 71 -10.19 -7.37 2.07
N GLN A 72 -9.53 -8.17 1.24
CA GLN A 72 -8.47 -9.11 1.62
C GLN A 72 -8.95 -10.24 2.57
N LEU A 73 -10.26 -10.46 2.67
CA LEU A 73 -10.83 -11.55 3.48
C LEU A 73 -10.89 -12.89 2.73
N PHE A 74 -10.88 -12.85 1.41
CA PHE A 74 -11.17 -14.01 0.58
C PHE A 74 -10.02 -14.36 -0.37
N VAL A 75 -9.83 -15.66 -0.61
CA VAL A 75 -8.93 -16.19 -1.64
C VAL A 75 -9.62 -16.17 -3.00
N ASP A 76 -10.92 -16.50 -3.00
CA ASP A 76 -11.77 -16.50 -4.19
C ASP A 76 -13.21 -16.08 -3.83
N VAL A 77 -13.88 -15.49 -4.79
CA VAL A 77 -15.28 -15.07 -4.74
C VAL A 77 -15.94 -15.46 -6.05
N GLN A 78 -16.98 -16.27 -5.98
CA GLN A 78 -17.84 -16.63 -7.11
C GLN A 78 -19.22 -16.03 -6.87
N ILE A 79 -19.79 -15.44 -7.90
CA ILE A 79 -21.12 -14.83 -7.83
C ILE A 79 -21.93 -15.34 -9.02
N ASP A 80 -22.96 -16.13 -8.72
CA ASP A 80 -23.91 -16.67 -9.67
C ASP A 80 -25.23 -15.94 -9.55
N THR A 81 -25.94 -15.82 -10.66
CA THR A 81 -27.24 -15.17 -10.74
C THR A 81 -28.24 -16.07 -11.44
N LEU A 82 -29.40 -16.17 -10.86
CA LEU A 82 -30.52 -16.92 -11.40
C LEU A 82 -31.70 -15.94 -11.60
N ALA A 83 -32.27 -15.94 -12.79
CA ALA A 83 -33.55 -15.27 -13.06
C ALA A 83 -34.66 -16.26 -12.77
N ASN A 84 -35.51 -15.96 -11.81
CA ASN A 84 -36.69 -16.77 -11.49
C ASN A 84 -37.90 -15.84 -11.27
N ASP A 85 -39.01 -16.15 -11.89
CA ASP A 85 -40.30 -15.40 -11.76
C ASP A 85 -40.16 -13.88 -11.88
N GLY A 86 -39.33 -13.41 -12.82
CA GLY A 86 -39.07 -11.97 -13.05
C GLY A 86 -38.24 -11.30 -11.97
N GLN A 87 -37.50 -12.05 -11.18
CA GLN A 87 -36.65 -11.57 -10.08
C GLN A 87 -35.22 -12.14 -10.17
N TRP A 88 -34.23 -11.42 -9.64
CA TRP A 88 -32.87 -11.90 -9.52
C TRP A 88 -32.65 -12.57 -8.15
N GLN A 89 -32.21 -13.83 -8.17
CA GLN A 89 -31.63 -14.50 -7.03
C GLN A 89 -30.11 -14.51 -7.20
N ILE A 90 -29.38 -13.94 -6.24
CA ILE A 90 -27.91 -13.82 -6.30
C ILE A 90 -27.31 -14.77 -5.26
N ARG A 91 -26.44 -15.64 -5.71
CA ARG A 91 -25.67 -16.53 -4.82
C ARG A 91 -24.22 -16.13 -4.79
N ILE A 92 -23.67 -15.88 -3.61
CA ILE A 92 -22.27 -15.48 -3.38
C ILE A 92 -21.60 -16.63 -2.64
N GLN A 93 -20.66 -17.27 -3.29
CA GLN A 93 -19.80 -18.27 -2.68
C GLN A 93 -18.40 -17.69 -2.45
N VAL A 94 -17.96 -17.67 -1.19
CA VAL A 94 -16.64 -17.15 -0.82
C VAL A 94 -15.74 -18.26 -0.30
N LYS A 95 -14.44 -18.13 -0.55
CA LYS A 95 -13.39 -18.90 0.10
C LYS A 95 -12.58 -17.99 0.99
N GLU A 96 -12.70 -18.16 2.31
CA GLU A 96 -11.98 -17.34 3.28
C GLU A 96 -10.47 -17.61 3.23
N ARG A 97 -9.70 -16.53 3.46
CA ARG A 97 -8.25 -16.62 3.66
C ARG A 97 -7.92 -17.27 4.99
N TRP A 98 -6.69 -17.67 5.14
CA TRP A 98 -6.11 -18.00 6.43
C TRP A 98 -5.88 -16.68 7.19
N TYR A 99 -6.53 -16.53 8.33
CA TYR A 99 -6.54 -15.26 9.06
C TYR A 99 -5.41 -15.11 10.07
N LEU A 100 -4.83 -16.20 10.57
CA LEU A 100 -3.68 -16.16 11.46
C LEU A 100 -2.41 -16.44 10.67
N LEU A 101 -1.55 -15.46 10.56
CA LEU A 101 -0.30 -15.54 9.83
C LEU A 101 0.88 -15.31 10.78
N PRO A 102 1.46 -16.35 11.36
CA PRO A 102 2.71 -16.26 12.10
C PRO A 102 3.87 -16.22 11.08
N LEU A 103 4.37 -15.02 10.81
CA LEU A 103 5.44 -14.82 9.84
C LEU A 103 6.78 -14.75 10.55
N PRO A 104 7.70 -15.70 10.35
CA PRO A 104 9.07 -15.56 10.80
C PRO A 104 9.69 -14.31 10.21
N TYR A 105 10.38 -13.55 11.06
CA TYR A 105 11.11 -12.37 10.64
C TYR A 105 12.60 -12.66 10.74
N PHE A 106 13.30 -12.50 9.63
CA PHE A 106 14.74 -12.57 9.55
C PHE A 106 15.23 -11.51 8.58
N ARG A 107 16.08 -10.61 9.04
CA ARG A 107 16.63 -9.55 8.21
C ARG A 107 18.06 -9.22 8.61
N LEU A 108 18.94 -9.25 7.64
CA LEU A 108 20.29 -8.72 7.79
C LEU A 108 20.22 -7.19 7.99
N VAL A 109 21.09 -6.67 8.82
CA VAL A 109 21.25 -5.22 9.03
C VAL A 109 21.99 -4.61 7.85
N ASP A 110 22.90 -5.38 7.27
CA ASP A 110 23.71 -4.98 6.14
C ASP A 110 22.87 -4.88 4.84
N ARG A 111 23.32 -4.06 3.91
CA ARG A 111 22.57 -3.74 2.69
C ARG A 111 22.28 -4.93 1.79
N ASN A 112 23.21 -5.89 1.77
CA ASN A 112 23.10 -7.09 0.95
C ASN A 112 23.79 -8.27 1.63
N PHE A 113 23.48 -9.47 1.14
CA PHE A 113 24.01 -10.72 1.65
C PHE A 113 25.54 -10.79 1.57
N ASN A 114 26.14 -10.30 0.48
CA ASN A 114 27.60 -10.38 0.28
C ASN A 114 28.36 -9.54 1.31
N GLN A 115 27.89 -8.34 1.62
CA GLN A 115 28.47 -7.50 2.66
C GLN A 115 28.44 -8.19 4.03
N TRP A 116 27.31 -8.78 4.39
CA TRP A 116 27.20 -9.54 5.62
C TRP A 116 28.09 -10.78 5.63
N TRP A 117 28.14 -11.50 4.48
CA TRP A 117 28.87 -12.75 4.35
C TRP A 117 30.40 -12.56 4.38
N VAL A 118 30.91 -11.55 3.67
CA VAL A 118 32.34 -11.30 3.50
C VAL A 118 32.86 -10.27 4.51
N ASP A 119 32.27 -9.07 4.56
CA ASP A 119 32.80 -7.95 5.35
C ASP A 119 32.49 -8.09 6.84
N GLN A 120 31.38 -8.73 7.19
CA GLN A 120 30.91 -8.89 8.57
C GLN A 120 31.08 -10.34 9.11
N ASN A 121 31.84 -11.20 8.42
CA ASN A 121 32.13 -12.57 8.84
C ASN A 121 30.88 -13.38 9.25
N ARG A 122 29.74 -13.18 8.57
CA ARG A 122 28.46 -13.84 8.85
C ARG A 122 27.96 -13.63 10.30
N SER A 123 28.33 -12.52 10.92
CA SER A 123 28.01 -12.27 12.33
C SER A 123 26.50 -12.26 12.56
N LEU A 124 26.00 -13.16 13.39
CA LEU A 124 24.61 -13.19 13.84
C LEU A 124 24.24 -11.99 14.71
N ASP A 125 25.23 -11.27 15.28
CA ASP A 125 25.01 -10.00 15.97
C ASP A 125 24.48 -8.91 15.05
N ARG A 126 24.63 -9.08 13.71
CA ARG A 126 24.10 -8.15 12.70
C ARG A 126 22.82 -8.65 12.03
N VAL A 127 22.03 -9.39 12.76
CA VAL A 127 20.76 -9.93 12.27
C VAL A 127 19.64 -9.47 13.18
N ASN A 128 18.53 -9.07 12.56
CA ASN A 128 17.26 -8.91 13.23
C ASN A 128 16.42 -10.15 12.97
N TYR A 129 15.89 -10.76 14.02
CA TYR A 129 15.04 -11.94 13.92
C TYR A 129 13.86 -11.85 14.87
N GLY A 130 12.85 -12.67 14.65
CA GLY A 130 11.66 -12.66 15.48
C GLY A 130 10.43 -13.18 14.78
N MET A 131 9.28 -12.69 15.21
CA MET A 131 7.97 -13.10 14.69
C MET A 131 7.07 -11.89 14.46
N LYS A 132 6.31 -11.94 13.39
CA LYS A 132 5.19 -11.05 13.13
C LYS A 132 3.90 -11.87 13.14
N PHE A 133 3.07 -11.65 14.12
CA PHE A 133 1.75 -12.26 14.21
C PHE A 133 0.74 -11.30 13.60
N ILE A 134 0.10 -11.73 12.52
CA ILE A 134 -0.96 -10.99 11.86
C ILE A 134 -2.22 -11.83 12.00
N GLN A 135 -3.17 -11.37 12.79
CA GLN A 135 -4.48 -11.98 12.92
C GLN A 135 -5.49 -11.08 12.24
N ASN A 136 -5.87 -11.43 11.02
CA ASN A 136 -6.95 -10.78 10.30
C ASN A 136 -8.30 -11.33 10.77
N ASN A 137 -9.33 -10.52 10.64
CA ASN A 137 -10.72 -10.90 10.91
C ASN A 137 -10.89 -11.60 12.27
N VAL A 138 -10.38 -10.98 13.34
CA VAL A 138 -10.33 -11.55 14.70
C VAL A 138 -11.71 -11.97 15.18
N SER A 139 -12.73 -11.12 15.04
CA SER A 139 -14.11 -11.35 15.48
C SER A 139 -15.10 -11.65 14.35
N GLY A 140 -14.64 -11.73 13.11
CA GLY A 140 -15.49 -11.88 11.91
C GLY A 140 -16.02 -10.55 11.37
N ARG A 141 -15.57 -9.41 11.92
CA ARG A 141 -15.96 -8.05 11.54
C ARG A 141 -14.92 -7.33 10.68
N ASN A 142 -13.99 -8.08 10.09
CA ASN A 142 -12.82 -7.55 9.38
C ASN A 142 -11.88 -6.73 10.28
N ASP A 143 -11.85 -7.05 11.57
CA ASP A 143 -10.96 -6.46 12.56
C ASP A 143 -9.60 -7.17 12.56
N ASN A 144 -8.52 -6.41 12.79
CA ASN A 144 -7.17 -6.93 12.63
C ASN A 144 -6.32 -6.64 13.88
N LEU A 145 -5.57 -7.65 14.32
CA LEU A 145 -4.54 -7.55 15.35
C LEU A 145 -3.18 -7.87 14.74
N ASN A 146 -2.25 -6.92 14.84
CA ASN A 146 -0.87 -7.07 14.40
C ASN A 146 0.05 -6.95 15.59
N VAL A 147 0.87 -7.98 15.85
CA VAL A 147 1.87 -7.97 16.92
C VAL A 147 3.23 -8.34 16.33
N TRP A 148 4.22 -7.46 16.50
CA TRP A 148 5.57 -7.68 16.01
C TRP A 148 6.54 -7.77 17.17
N LEU A 149 7.25 -8.88 17.24
CA LEU A 149 8.28 -9.19 18.23
C LEU A 149 9.59 -9.41 17.47
N ILE A 150 10.44 -8.38 17.43
CA ILE A 150 11.70 -8.40 16.71
C ILE A 150 12.82 -8.16 17.72
N THR A 151 13.87 -8.96 17.62
CA THR A 151 15.05 -8.88 18.47
C THR A 151 16.33 -9.07 17.63
N GLY A 152 17.48 -9.14 18.29
CA GLY A 152 18.79 -9.22 17.66
C GLY A 152 19.51 -7.86 17.67
N TYR A 153 19.99 -7.42 16.51
CA TYR A 153 20.71 -6.16 16.38
C TYR A 153 19.87 -4.95 16.81
N ASN A 154 18.65 -4.88 16.29
CA ASN A 154 17.63 -3.92 16.73
C ASN A 154 16.52 -4.68 17.44
N ARG A 155 15.82 -4.01 18.34
CA ARG A 155 14.68 -4.60 19.05
C ARG A 155 13.43 -3.78 18.76
N GLN A 156 12.33 -4.47 18.51
CA GLN A 156 11.02 -3.83 18.32
C GLN A 156 9.92 -4.71 18.91
N PHE A 157 9.12 -4.10 19.74
CA PHE A 157 7.82 -4.58 20.13
C PHE A 157 6.76 -3.62 19.59
N SER A 158 5.77 -4.11 18.86
CA SER A 158 4.63 -3.30 18.47
C SER A 158 3.36 -4.12 18.47
N ALA A 159 2.27 -3.50 18.85
CA ALA A 159 0.93 -4.07 18.79
C ALA A 159 -0.04 -3.03 18.23
N ARG A 160 -0.92 -3.46 17.34
CA ARG A 160 -1.98 -2.63 16.78
C ARG A 160 -3.25 -3.44 16.62
N TYR A 161 -4.35 -2.91 17.16
CA TYR A 161 -5.67 -3.46 16.93
C TYR A 161 -6.53 -2.45 16.16
N THR A 162 -7.19 -2.92 15.10
CA THR A 162 -8.01 -2.11 14.21
C THR A 162 -9.39 -2.72 14.09
N ILE A 163 -10.41 -1.94 14.39
CA ILE A 163 -11.82 -2.29 14.19
C ILE A 163 -12.35 -1.37 13.09
N PRO A 164 -12.58 -1.87 11.87
CA PRO A 164 -12.99 -1.01 10.75
C PRO A 164 -14.43 -0.51 10.87
N PHE A 165 -15.27 -1.20 11.66
CA PHE A 165 -16.69 -0.88 11.81
C PHE A 165 -17.14 -1.01 13.25
N ILE A 166 -17.43 0.12 13.89
CA ILE A 166 -17.93 0.22 15.29
C ILE A 166 -19.39 0.65 15.35
N ASP A 167 -19.96 1.10 14.24
CA ASP A 167 -21.34 1.58 14.12
C ASP A 167 -22.23 0.61 13.32
N LYS A 168 -23.56 0.70 13.52
CA LYS A 168 -24.55 -0.13 12.80
C LYS A 168 -24.55 0.15 11.28
N LYS A 169 -24.17 1.37 10.85
CA LYS A 169 -24.09 1.74 9.44
C LYS A 169 -22.79 1.25 8.77
N LEU A 170 -21.88 0.65 9.54
CA LEU A 170 -20.59 0.13 9.07
C LEU A 170 -19.75 1.20 8.34
N THR A 171 -19.74 2.41 8.88
CA THR A 171 -19.05 3.54 8.27
C THR A 171 -17.87 4.05 9.11
N LYS A 172 -17.89 3.83 10.42
CA LYS A 172 -16.93 4.37 11.37
C LYS A 172 -16.05 3.28 11.95
N GLY A 173 -14.76 3.51 12.00
CA GLY A 173 -13.79 2.58 12.56
C GLY A 173 -12.85 3.24 13.55
N PHE A 174 -12.16 2.42 14.32
CA PHE A 174 -11.22 2.85 15.34
C PHE A 174 -9.99 1.94 15.36
N SER A 175 -8.81 2.50 15.65
CA SER A 175 -7.64 1.68 15.95
C SER A 175 -6.79 2.29 17.04
N VAL A 176 -6.08 1.43 17.76
CA VAL A 176 -5.05 1.80 18.75
C VAL A 176 -3.75 1.07 18.41
N GLY A 177 -2.64 1.72 18.69
CA GLY A 177 -1.33 1.16 18.44
C GLY A 177 -0.32 1.57 19.48
N PHE A 178 0.63 0.67 19.73
CA PHE A 178 1.80 0.89 20.56
C PHE A 178 3.05 0.41 19.82
N LEU A 179 4.14 1.13 19.96
CA LEU A 179 5.48 0.76 19.46
C LEU A 179 6.52 1.11 20.50
N HIS A 180 7.40 0.15 20.79
CA HIS A 180 8.70 0.39 21.41
C HIS A 180 9.78 -0.19 20.51
N ALA A 181 10.82 0.60 20.21
CA ALA A 181 11.93 0.17 19.37
C ALA A 181 13.25 0.75 19.83
N THR A 182 14.31 -0.05 19.70
CA THR A 182 15.70 0.38 19.90
C THR A 182 16.53 0.04 18.68
N GLN A 183 17.50 0.88 18.35
CA GLN A 183 18.39 0.71 17.22
C GLN A 183 19.83 0.97 17.63
N LYS A 184 20.77 0.10 17.23
CA LYS A 184 22.19 0.24 17.52
C LYS A 184 22.93 1.14 16.53
N GLU A 185 22.34 1.38 15.36
CA GLU A 185 22.92 2.32 14.39
C GLU A 185 21.84 3.29 13.86
N LEU A 186 22.26 4.50 13.52
CA LEU A 186 21.38 5.54 13.06
C LEU A 186 21.97 6.22 11.83
N ASN A 187 21.15 6.44 10.81
CA ASN A 187 21.52 7.28 9.69
C ASN A 187 21.64 8.73 10.16
N ILE A 188 22.85 9.28 10.09
CA ILE A 188 23.19 10.61 10.62
C ILE A 188 23.44 11.65 9.54
N ALA A 189 23.73 11.24 8.32
CA ALA A 189 24.08 12.13 7.23
C ALA A 189 23.85 11.47 5.88
N THR A 190 23.93 12.27 4.83
CA THR A 190 24.02 11.82 3.43
C THR A 190 25.39 12.22 2.86
N ALA A 191 26.13 11.27 2.32
CA ALA A 191 27.40 11.52 1.64
C ALA A 191 27.48 10.69 0.34
N GLY A 192 27.89 11.33 -0.77
CA GLY A 192 27.91 10.68 -2.08
C GLY A 192 26.53 10.13 -2.49
N ASN A 193 25.46 10.82 -2.13
CA ASN A 193 24.07 10.41 -2.34
C ASN A 193 23.69 9.09 -1.62
N LYS A 194 24.44 8.69 -0.59
CA LYS A 194 24.20 7.47 0.18
C LYS A 194 24.02 7.80 1.65
N GLN A 195 23.28 6.96 2.35
CA GLN A 195 23.13 7.08 3.80
C GLN A 195 24.43 6.78 4.53
N VAL A 196 24.80 7.65 5.48
CA VAL A 196 25.90 7.44 6.40
C VAL A 196 25.33 7.04 7.75
N PHE A 197 25.77 5.89 8.24
CA PHE A 197 25.33 5.35 9.52
C PHE A 197 26.39 5.50 10.59
N LEU A 198 25.97 5.88 11.79
CA LEU A 198 26.80 5.84 12.99
C LEU A 198 26.32 4.69 13.89
N ARG A 199 27.21 3.76 14.16
CA ARG A 199 26.98 2.65 15.10
C ARG A 199 27.37 3.09 16.50
N HIS A 200 26.57 2.67 17.48
CA HIS A 200 26.84 2.86 18.89
C HIS A 200 26.98 1.51 19.61
N SER A 201 27.79 1.44 20.66
CA SER A 201 27.99 0.21 21.45
C SER A 201 26.70 -0.25 22.17
N SER A 202 25.89 0.71 22.58
CA SER A 202 24.56 0.49 23.14
C SER A 202 23.46 0.89 22.12
N ASP A 203 22.31 1.35 22.59
CA ASP A 203 21.25 1.83 21.72
C ASP A 203 21.57 3.25 21.22
N ALA A 204 21.77 3.40 19.90
CA ALA A 204 21.92 4.70 19.24
C ALA A 204 20.61 5.49 19.23
N ARG A 205 19.47 4.80 19.21
CA ARG A 205 18.13 5.40 19.29
C ARG A 205 17.17 4.51 20.07
N LYS A 206 16.35 5.13 20.91
CA LYS A 206 15.21 4.53 21.61
C LYS A 206 13.97 5.31 21.24
N THR A 207 12.92 4.63 20.83
CA THR A 207 11.65 5.23 20.44
C THR A 207 10.51 4.49 21.11
N TRP A 208 9.53 5.22 21.63
CA TRP A 208 8.24 4.67 21.93
C TRP A 208 7.13 5.57 21.37
N ARG A 209 6.02 4.97 20.97
CA ARG A 209 4.88 5.65 20.37
C ARG A 209 3.59 4.99 20.82
N ILE A 210 2.63 5.82 21.12
CA ILE A 210 1.24 5.43 21.32
C ILE A 210 0.38 6.20 20.32
N ASP A 211 -0.59 5.57 19.70
CA ASP A 211 -1.48 6.24 18.80
C ASP A 211 -2.91 5.68 18.82
N ALA A 212 -3.85 6.56 18.51
CA ALA A 212 -5.23 6.23 18.27
C ALA A 212 -5.68 6.82 16.94
N SER A 213 -6.54 6.13 16.21
CA SER A 213 -7.10 6.69 14.97
C SER A 213 -8.58 6.39 14.84
N TYR A 214 -9.27 7.37 14.28
CA TYR A 214 -10.66 7.27 13.86
C TYR A 214 -10.69 7.21 12.34
N SER A 215 -11.46 6.27 11.79
CA SER A 215 -11.67 6.15 10.34
C SER A 215 -13.14 6.30 9.99
N TYR A 216 -13.38 6.98 8.87
CA TYR A 216 -14.72 7.15 8.30
C TYR A 216 -14.73 6.68 6.86
N ARG A 217 -15.59 5.70 6.56
CA ARG A 217 -15.76 5.08 5.25
C ARG A 217 -17.22 5.19 4.81
N PRO A 218 -17.64 6.34 4.26
CA PRO A 218 -19.05 6.58 3.89
C PRO A 218 -19.55 5.65 2.78
N ASP A 219 -18.67 5.27 1.88
CA ASP A 219 -18.96 4.39 0.76
C ASP A 219 -17.81 3.36 0.54
N ARG A 220 -17.90 2.60 -0.53
CA ARG A 220 -16.95 1.52 -0.85
C ARG A 220 -15.58 2.02 -1.31
N PHE A 221 -15.52 3.24 -1.80
CA PHE A 221 -14.32 3.80 -2.44
C PHE A 221 -13.57 4.80 -1.57
N LYS A 222 -14.29 5.53 -0.71
CA LYS A 222 -13.74 6.64 0.07
C LYS A 222 -13.42 6.21 1.49
N ARG A 223 -12.25 6.59 1.95
CA ARG A 223 -11.83 6.40 3.34
C ARG A 223 -11.11 7.64 3.85
N THR A 224 -11.53 8.14 4.97
CA THR A 224 -10.86 9.19 5.73
C THR A 224 -10.34 8.62 7.03
N THR A 225 -9.12 8.98 7.43
CA THR A 225 -8.55 8.57 8.72
C THR A 225 -7.91 9.78 9.38
N ILE A 226 -8.29 10.01 10.64
CA ILE A 226 -7.64 10.99 11.52
C ILE A 226 -6.89 10.18 12.56
N ARG A 227 -5.59 10.46 12.76
CA ARG A 227 -4.76 9.79 13.76
C ARG A 227 -4.11 10.82 14.65
N LEU A 228 -4.18 10.57 15.95
CA LEU A 228 -3.44 11.24 16.99
C LEU A 228 -2.34 10.29 17.49
N SER A 229 -1.10 10.76 17.53
CA SER A 229 0.04 9.93 17.92
C SER A 229 0.98 10.74 18.79
N TYR A 230 1.27 10.24 19.99
CA TYR A 230 2.35 10.77 20.82
C TYR A 230 3.55 9.87 20.72
N PHE A 231 4.73 10.43 20.51
CA PHE A 231 5.98 9.70 20.51
C PHE A 231 7.04 10.42 21.32
N ASN A 232 7.96 9.63 21.84
CA ASN A 232 9.17 10.08 22.50
C ASN A 232 10.34 9.31 21.91
N GLU A 233 11.33 10.04 21.44
CA GLU A 233 12.52 9.49 20.82
C GLU A 233 13.75 10.09 21.48
N THR A 234 14.73 9.23 21.83
CA THR A 234 16.01 9.64 22.42
C THR A 234 17.12 9.03 21.56
N ILE A 235 18.13 9.85 21.23
CA ILE A 235 19.34 9.42 20.53
C ILE A 235 20.54 9.53 21.46
N ALA A 236 21.59 8.75 21.20
CA ALA A 236 22.85 8.83 21.96
C ALA A 236 23.54 10.18 21.75
N ASP A 237 24.19 10.71 22.79
CA ASP A 237 24.84 12.02 22.73
C ASP A 237 25.97 12.08 21.69
N THR A 238 26.63 10.96 21.43
CA THR A 238 27.64 10.84 20.36
C THR A 238 27.08 11.21 18.98
N ILE A 239 25.77 11.04 18.74
CA ILE A 239 25.14 11.43 17.49
C ILE A 239 25.10 12.95 17.36
N LEU A 240 24.82 13.68 18.45
CA LEU A 240 24.82 15.14 18.43
C LEU A 240 26.24 15.73 18.28
N ILE A 241 27.28 15.03 18.79
CA ILE A 241 28.67 15.44 18.57
C ILE A 241 29.01 15.44 17.10
N VAL A 242 28.59 14.38 16.37
CA VAL A 242 28.88 14.22 14.92
C VAL A 242 27.91 15.01 14.06
N GLN A 243 26.63 15.07 14.42
CA GLN A 243 25.57 15.73 13.68
C GLN A 243 24.72 16.62 14.60
N LYS A 244 25.22 17.83 14.87
CA LYS A 244 24.58 18.80 15.77
C LYS A 244 23.13 19.12 15.36
N ASN A 245 22.86 19.18 14.06
CA ASN A 245 21.54 19.49 13.50
C ASN A 245 20.71 18.22 13.20
N TYR A 246 20.92 17.12 13.95
CA TYR A 246 20.13 15.91 13.75
C TYR A 246 18.64 16.16 14.04
N TYR A 247 18.34 16.74 15.22
CA TYR A 247 17.01 17.23 15.57
C TYR A 247 16.98 18.75 15.68
N PRO A 248 15.79 19.37 15.53
CA PRO A 248 15.59 20.76 15.85
C PRO A 248 16.00 21.08 17.30
N GLY A 249 16.66 22.20 17.51
CA GLY A 249 17.08 22.64 18.86
C GLY A 249 18.30 21.92 19.44
N GLN A 250 19.02 21.13 18.61
CA GLN A 250 20.27 20.45 19.01
C GLN A 250 20.12 19.59 20.28
N THR A 251 19.00 18.91 20.42
CA THR A 251 18.66 18.07 21.56
C THR A 251 18.80 16.60 21.22
N ASN A 252 19.17 15.78 22.20
CA ASN A 252 19.19 14.33 22.09
C ASN A 252 17.81 13.68 22.26
N ARG A 253 16.78 14.46 22.61
CA ARG A 253 15.43 13.98 22.88
C ARG A 253 14.40 14.77 22.10
N GLN A 254 13.50 14.06 21.45
CA GLN A 254 12.34 14.62 20.79
C GLN A 254 11.06 13.97 21.31
N ALA A 255 10.18 14.77 21.90
CA ALA A 255 8.82 14.36 22.23
C ALA A 255 7.85 15.22 21.43
N ALA A 256 6.85 14.62 20.80
CA ALA A 256 5.92 15.35 19.97
C ALA A 256 4.55 14.66 19.88
N LEU A 257 3.55 15.49 19.64
CA LEU A 257 2.21 15.11 19.27
C LEU A 257 2.03 15.28 17.77
N ASP A 258 1.73 14.19 17.06
CA ASP A 258 1.41 14.18 15.64
C ASP A 258 -0.10 14.08 15.45
N ILE A 259 -0.67 15.01 14.72
CA ILE A 259 -2.04 14.95 14.22
C ILE A 259 -1.94 14.72 12.72
N SER A 260 -2.51 13.64 12.22
CA SER A 260 -2.52 13.36 10.79
C SER A 260 -3.92 13.11 10.27
N TYR A 261 -4.13 13.57 9.04
CA TYR A 261 -5.34 13.36 8.26
C TYR A 261 -4.96 12.65 6.97
N ARG A 262 -5.68 11.59 6.63
CA ARG A 262 -5.50 10.84 5.38
C ARG A 262 -6.84 10.65 4.70
N TYR A 263 -6.90 11.03 3.44
CA TYR A 263 -8.03 10.74 2.56
C TYR A 263 -7.59 9.82 1.44
N GLN A 264 -8.35 8.76 1.23
CA GLN A 264 -8.10 7.77 0.19
C GLN A 264 -9.34 7.56 -0.66
N TYR A 265 -9.14 7.53 -1.97
CA TYR A 265 -10.12 7.06 -2.95
C TYR A 265 -9.56 5.82 -3.64
N ILE A 266 -10.25 4.69 -3.52
CA ILE A 266 -9.76 3.38 -3.95
C ILE A 266 -10.78 2.76 -4.90
N ASN A 267 -10.56 2.89 -6.20
CA ASN A 267 -11.39 2.27 -7.24
C ASN A 267 -10.48 1.59 -8.26
N VAL A 268 -9.85 0.51 -7.84
CA VAL A 268 -8.91 -0.29 -8.64
C VAL A 268 -9.32 -1.75 -8.65
N SER A 269 -8.96 -2.46 -9.71
CA SER A 269 -9.25 -3.89 -9.88
C SER A 269 -8.67 -4.77 -8.76
N ASN A 270 -7.50 -4.40 -8.26
CA ASN A 270 -6.84 -5.02 -7.11
C ASN A 270 -5.91 -3.99 -6.46
N ILE A 271 -5.88 -3.92 -5.13
CA ILE A 271 -5.12 -2.89 -4.40
C ILE A 271 -3.61 -3.12 -4.54
N THR A 272 -3.16 -4.37 -4.52
CA THR A 272 -1.73 -4.72 -4.55
C THR A 272 -1.14 -4.68 -5.95
N TYR A 273 -1.91 -5.14 -6.95
CA TYR A 273 -1.48 -5.17 -8.35
C TYR A 273 -2.59 -4.66 -9.27
N PRO A 274 -2.78 -3.34 -9.33
CA PRO A 274 -3.86 -2.73 -10.10
C PRO A 274 -3.61 -2.85 -11.61
N THR A 275 -4.53 -3.49 -12.32
CA THR A 275 -4.52 -3.61 -13.78
C THR A 275 -5.49 -2.64 -14.46
N SER A 276 -6.41 -2.07 -13.68
CA SER A 276 -7.35 -1.03 -14.11
C SER A 276 -7.84 -0.22 -12.92
N GLY A 277 -8.24 1.03 -13.17
CA GLY A 277 -8.86 1.90 -12.19
C GLY A 277 -7.98 3.04 -11.72
N TYR A 278 -8.41 3.70 -10.66
CA TYR A 278 -7.81 4.90 -10.11
C TYR A 278 -7.69 4.81 -8.58
N TYR A 279 -6.54 5.23 -8.06
CA TYR A 279 -6.27 5.35 -6.64
C TYR A 279 -5.71 6.74 -6.34
N SER A 280 -6.23 7.38 -5.30
CA SER A 280 -5.78 8.66 -4.79
C SER A 280 -5.55 8.58 -3.30
N ASP A 281 -4.47 9.17 -2.82
CA ASP A 281 -4.11 9.25 -1.40
C ASP A 281 -3.59 10.64 -1.09
N LEU A 282 -4.26 11.36 -0.20
CA LEU A 282 -3.83 12.64 0.34
C LEU A 282 -3.51 12.47 1.83
N PHE A 283 -2.31 12.85 2.22
CA PHE A 283 -1.85 12.79 3.60
C PHE A 283 -1.38 14.15 4.08
N LEU A 284 -1.90 14.58 5.22
CA LEU A 284 -1.51 15.80 5.92
C LEU A 284 -1.01 15.41 7.31
N LEU A 285 0.07 16.01 7.77
CA LEU A 285 0.62 15.83 9.10
C LEU A 285 0.97 17.19 9.71
N LYS A 286 0.50 17.41 10.93
CA LYS A 286 1.00 18.46 11.81
C LYS A 286 1.66 17.81 13.01
N ARG A 287 2.94 18.12 13.20
CA ARG A 287 3.71 17.75 14.39
C ARG A 287 3.84 18.96 15.29
N VAL A 288 3.47 18.81 16.55
CA VAL A 288 3.68 19.78 17.60
C VAL A 288 4.69 19.21 18.57
N ALA A 289 5.90 19.76 18.58
CA ALA A 289 6.99 19.29 19.43
C ALA A 289 7.11 20.15 20.68
N SER A 290 7.48 19.56 21.81
CA SER A 290 7.53 20.24 23.10
C SER A 290 8.68 21.25 23.23
N ARG A 291 9.80 21.04 22.50
CA ARG A 291 11.02 21.88 22.57
C ARG A 291 11.65 22.12 21.20
N ALA A 292 10.91 21.86 20.13
CA ALA A 292 11.43 21.94 18.77
C ALA A 292 10.42 22.60 17.86
N GLN A 293 10.86 22.96 16.66
CA GLN A 293 10.02 23.59 15.66
C GLN A 293 8.91 22.63 15.20
N SER A 294 7.69 23.13 15.13
CA SER A 294 6.54 22.39 14.59
C SER A 294 6.75 22.07 13.12
N ILE A 295 6.35 20.86 12.69
CA ILE A 295 6.46 20.41 11.31
C ILE A 295 5.06 20.31 10.71
N PHE A 296 4.91 20.77 9.48
CA PHE A 296 3.77 20.48 8.62
C PHE A 296 4.26 19.67 7.42
N GLN A 297 3.54 18.62 7.07
CA GLN A 297 3.84 17.82 5.88
C GLN A 297 2.54 17.58 5.11
N ILE A 298 2.61 17.71 3.80
CA ILE A 298 1.59 17.28 2.87
C ILE A 298 2.21 16.31 1.88
N SER A 299 1.50 15.23 1.55
CA SER A 299 1.85 14.36 0.43
C SER A 299 0.60 13.88 -0.29
N ALA A 300 0.72 13.75 -1.61
CA ALA A 300 -0.35 13.26 -2.46
C ALA A 300 0.20 12.20 -3.40
N ARG A 301 -0.49 11.07 -3.51
CA ARG A 301 -0.21 10.02 -4.49
C ARG A 301 -1.42 9.81 -5.37
N GLN A 302 -1.19 9.72 -6.68
CA GLN A 302 -2.18 9.44 -7.70
C GLN A 302 -1.69 8.25 -8.52
N LEU A 303 -2.51 7.22 -8.62
CA LEU A 303 -2.22 6.05 -9.43
C LEU A 303 -3.37 5.84 -10.41
N TYR A 304 -3.03 5.68 -11.66
CA TYR A 304 -3.97 5.37 -12.74
C TYR A 304 -3.50 4.12 -13.48
N ALA A 305 -4.33 3.10 -13.50
CA ALA A 305 -4.11 1.88 -14.25
C ALA A 305 -5.11 1.80 -15.39
N LYS A 306 -4.63 1.72 -16.63
CA LYS A 306 -5.48 1.63 -17.83
C LYS A 306 -5.24 0.32 -18.54
N LYS A 307 -6.25 -0.52 -18.58
CA LYS A 307 -6.26 -1.73 -19.40
C LYS A 307 -6.26 -1.35 -20.87
N LEU A 308 -5.28 -1.79 -21.64
CA LEU A 308 -5.14 -1.53 -23.06
C LEU A 308 -5.68 -2.69 -23.89
N SER A 309 -5.49 -3.91 -23.39
CA SER A 309 -6.05 -5.13 -24.02
C SER A 309 -6.34 -6.17 -22.93
N THR A 310 -6.75 -7.38 -23.33
CA THR A 310 -6.93 -8.51 -22.40
C THR A 310 -5.64 -8.92 -21.71
N LYS A 311 -4.48 -8.65 -22.34
CA LYS A 311 -3.14 -9.04 -21.87
C LYS A 311 -2.27 -7.88 -21.45
N SER A 312 -2.62 -6.62 -21.71
CA SER A 312 -1.75 -5.48 -21.44
C SER A 312 -2.44 -4.35 -20.71
N PHE A 313 -1.66 -3.64 -19.88
CA PHE A 313 -2.11 -2.43 -19.19
C PHE A 313 -0.95 -1.44 -18.99
N LEU A 314 -1.30 -0.18 -18.84
CA LEU A 314 -0.41 0.92 -18.48
C LEU A 314 -0.65 1.30 -17.02
N LEU A 315 0.41 1.51 -16.27
CA LEU A 315 0.39 1.99 -14.89
C LEU A 315 1.14 3.32 -14.81
N LEU A 316 0.47 4.34 -14.31
CA LEU A 316 1.03 5.66 -14.01
C LEU A 316 0.86 5.91 -12.50
N ASP A 317 1.95 6.17 -11.77
CA ASP A 317 1.95 6.34 -10.32
C ASP A 317 2.82 7.53 -9.94
N ALA A 318 2.21 8.63 -9.56
CA ALA A 318 2.89 9.85 -9.17
C ALA A 318 2.69 10.15 -7.69
N THR A 319 3.76 10.53 -7.01
CA THR A 319 3.74 10.95 -5.60
C THR A 319 4.48 12.28 -5.47
N ALA A 320 3.82 13.26 -4.84
CA ALA A 320 4.42 14.54 -4.49
C ALA A 320 4.38 14.73 -2.97
N ALA A 321 5.38 15.42 -2.42
CA ALA A 321 5.44 15.74 -1.00
C ALA A 321 6.09 17.11 -0.76
N TYR A 322 5.63 17.76 0.30
CA TYR A 322 6.19 19.02 0.81
C TYR A 322 6.23 19.00 2.33
N LYS A 323 7.31 19.52 2.91
CA LYS A 323 7.52 19.66 4.35
C LYS A 323 7.88 21.11 4.67
N SER A 324 7.32 21.61 5.76
CA SER A 324 7.60 22.93 6.33
C SER A 324 7.89 22.79 7.83
N PRO A 325 8.83 23.56 8.38
CA PRO A 325 9.65 24.58 7.74
C PRO A 325 10.74 24.00 6.84
N ILE A 326 11.24 24.85 5.95
CA ILE A 326 12.42 24.53 5.13
C ILE A 326 13.65 24.90 5.96
N ASP A 327 14.23 23.95 6.64
CA ASP A 327 15.37 24.11 7.53
C ASP A 327 16.53 23.15 7.14
N SER A 328 17.66 23.29 7.83
CA SER A 328 18.84 22.45 7.66
C SER A 328 18.86 21.21 8.57
N VAL A 329 17.75 20.90 9.23
CA VAL A 329 17.64 19.78 10.15
C VAL A 329 17.62 18.47 9.36
N PHE A 330 18.58 17.59 9.65
CA PHE A 330 18.77 16.35 8.90
C PHE A 330 17.53 15.43 8.95
N SER A 331 16.88 15.31 10.12
CA SER A 331 15.68 14.49 10.26
C SER A 331 14.51 14.95 9.37
N ASN A 332 14.46 16.24 9.02
CA ASN A 332 13.40 16.85 8.21
C ASN A 332 13.67 16.78 6.70
N SER A 333 14.94 16.71 6.30
CA SER A 333 15.34 16.77 4.89
C SER A 333 15.24 15.44 4.12
N ARG A 334 14.95 14.33 4.78
CA ARG A 334 14.85 13.01 4.14
C ARG A 334 13.62 12.93 3.22
N LEU A 335 13.78 12.66 1.93
CA LEU A 335 12.66 12.67 1.00
C LEU A 335 12.62 11.41 0.12
N ILE A 336 13.47 11.28 -0.91
CA ILE A 336 13.45 10.14 -1.84
C ILE A 336 14.44 9.08 -1.36
N GLY A 337 14.03 7.80 -1.38
CA GLY A 337 14.84 6.66 -0.94
C GLY A 337 14.83 6.39 0.56
N TYR A 338 14.08 7.17 1.35
CA TYR A 338 13.93 6.98 2.80
C TYR A 338 12.62 6.30 3.22
N GLY A 339 11.79 5.86 2.26
CA GLY A 339 10.50 5.22 2.52
C GLY A 339 9.47 5.48 1.44
N GLY A 340 8.47 6.31 1.70
CA GLY A 340 7.29 6.46 0.84
C GLY A 340 7.52 6.93 -0.59
N MET A 341 8.63 7.64 -0.88
CA MET A 341 8.98 8.08 -2.23
C MET A 341 10.23 7.35 -2.68
N GLN A 342 10.11 6.57 -3.75
CA GLN A 342 11.22 5.77 -4.31
C GLN A 342 11.17 5.78 -5.84
N LEU A 343 12.33 5.78 -6.48
CA LEU A 343 12.52 5.56 -7.91
C LEU A 343 13.25 4.24 -8.11
N ARG A 344 12.79 3.41 -9.04
CA ARG A 344 13.46 2.17 -9.44
C ARG A 344 14.85 2.49 -10.01
N GLY A 345 15.84 1.67 -9.73
CA GLY A 345 17.25 1.92 -10.16
C GLY A 345 18.01 2.93 -9.30
N LEU A 346 17.38 3.52 -8.27
CA LEU A 346 18.03 4.38 -7.27
C LEU A 346 18.01 3.79 -5.85
N GLU A 347 17.84 2.48 -5.71
CA GLU A 347 17.71 1.80 -4.41
C GLU A 347 18.93 1.97 -3.49
N TYR A 348 20.11 2.18 -4.09
CA TYR A 348 21.35 2.44 -3.34
C TYR A 348 21.55 3.91 -2.98
N TYR A 349 20.72 4.80 -3.49
CA TYR A 349 20.86 6.24 -3.34
C TYR A 349 19.69 6.82 -2.55
N VAL A 350 19.94 7.94 -1.91
CA VAL A 350 18.93 8.76 -1.26
C VAL A 350 19.06 10.20 -1.74
N VAL A 351 17.95 10.89 -1.77
CA VAL A 351 17.92 12.29 -2.17
C VAL A 351 17.22 13.10 -1.10
N ASP A 352 17.99 13.99 -0.49
CA ASP A 352 17.48 14.90 0.52
C ASP A 352 16.64 16.00 -0.13
N GLY A 353 15.58 16.39 0.54
CA GLY A 353 14.69 17.43 0.08
C GLY A 353 13.59 17.74 1.07
N THR A 354 13.02 18.93 0.94
CA THR A 354 11.84 19.35 1.69
C THR A 354 10.59 19.37 0.82
N ALA A 355 10.76 19.40 -0.50
CA ALA A 355 9.69 19.25 -1.47
C ALA A 355 10.16 18.33 -2.61
N GLY A 356 9.25 17.59 -3.22
CA GLY A 356 9.61 16.77 -4.37
C GLY A 356 8.45 16.02 -4.98
N ILE A 357 8.72 15.47 -6.15
CA ILE A 357 7.80 14.64 -6.91
C ILE A 357 8.54 13.44 -7.50
N VAL A 358 7.88 12.30 -7.54
CA VAL A 358 8.33 11.11 -8.27
C VAL A 358 7.17 10.59 -9.12
N SER A 359 7.46 10.15 -10.34
CA SER A 359 6.51 9.51 -11.24
C SER A 359 7.10 8.18 -11.70
N ARG A 360 6.39 7.09 -11.47
CA ARG A 360 6.75 5.73 -11.84
C ARG A 360 5.77 5.23 -12.89
N ASN A 361 6.26 4.99 -14.09
CA ASN A 361 5.42 4.65 -15.22
C ASN A 361 5.83 3.29 -15.78
N ALA A 362 4.89 2.41 -16.02
CA ALA A 362 5.19 1.07 -16.52
C ALA A 362 4.12 0.55 -17.47
N PHE A 363 4.57 -0.07 -18.54
CA PHE A 363 3.76 -0.89 -19.41
C PHE A 363 3.93 -2.36 -19.03
N HIS A 364 2.82 -3.08 -18.85
CA HIS A 364 2.81 -4.48 -18.45
C HIS A 364 2.13 -5.33 -19.52
N PHE A 365 2.71 -6.52 -19.77
CA PHE A 365 2.17 -7.52 -20.67
C PHE A 365 2.08 -8.87 -19.98
N ASN A 366 0.87 -9.43 -19.89
CA ASN A 366 0.64 -10.76 -19.33
C ASN A 366 1.09 -11.84 -20.33
N VAL A 367 2.14 -12.56 -19.95
CA VAL A 367 2.72 -13.63 -20.78
C VAL A 367 1.96 -14.93 -20.61
N LYS A 368 1.72 -15.29 -19.33
CA LYS A 368 1.13 -16.59 -19.01
C LYS A 368 0.40 -16.56 -17.67
N ASN A 369 -0.74 -17.24 -17.63
CA ASN A 369 -1.43 -17.58 -16.40
C ASN A 369 -1.42 -19.09 -16.25
N PHE A 370 -1.00 -19.57 -15.09
CA PHE A 370 -0.97 -21.02 -14.78
C PHE A 370 -1.27 -21.24 -13.30
N THR A 371 -1.56 -22.49 -12.96
CA THR A 371 -1.89 -22.84 -11.59
C THR A 371 -0.94 -23.95 -11.15
N LEU A 372 -0.32 -23.78 -9.99
CA LEU A 372 0.46 -24.80 -9.32
C LEU A 372 -0.42 -25.52 -8.31
N THR A 373 -0.22 -26.82 -8.16
CA THR A 373 -0.80 -27.58 -7.05
C THR A 373 0.03 -27.31 -5.80
N ASN A 374 -0.63 -26.96 -4.70
CA ASN A 374 0.07 -26.75 -3.44
C ASN A 374 0.58 -28.10 -2.91
N PRO A 375 1.89 -28.27 -2.67
CA PRO A 375 2.44 -29.49 -2.13
C PRO A 375 2.00 -29.78 -0.69
N VAL A 376 1.56 -28.74 0.03
CA VAL A 376 1.02 -28.86 1.39
C VAL A 376 -0.50 -28.87 1.30
N PRO A 377 -1.19 -29.90 1.83
CA PRO A 377 -2.66 -30.01 1.77
C PRO A 377 -3.32 -29.03 2.74
N ILE A 378 -3.36 -27.75 2.37
CA ILE A 378 -4.04 -26.70 3.12
C ILE A 378 -5.44 -26.54 2.56
N LYS A 379 -6.46 -26.72 3.40
CA LYS A 379 -7.87 -26.55 3.05
C LYS A 379 -8.08 -25.19 2.37
N ASN A 380 -8.80 -25.17 1.26
CA ASN A 380 -9.06 -24.00 0.40
C ASN A 380 -7.85 -23.43 -0.34
N HIS A 381 -6.67 -24.08 -0.29
CA HIS A 381 -5.44 -23.58 -0.91
C HIS A 381 -4.74 -24.69 -1.72
N GLU A 382 -5.51 -25.62 -2.26
CA GLU A 382 -4.98 -26.75 -3.07
C GLU A 382 -4.36 -26.24 -4.37
N LYS A 383 -4.83 -25.09 -4.87
CA LYS A 383 -4.40 -24.50 -6.13
C LYS A 383 -3.86 -23.08 -5.91
N ILE A 384 -2.66 -22.84 -6.41
CA ILE A 384 -1.97 -21.55 -6.35
C ILE A 384 -1.96 -20.94 -7.75
N PRO A 385 -2.85 -19.99 -8.08
CA PRO A 385 -2.81 -19.30 -9.37
C PRO A 385 -1.61 -18.36 -9.44
N ILE A 386 -0.91 -18.40 -10.55
CA ILE A 386 0.24 -17.56 -10.86
C ILE A 386 0.01 -16.83 -12.16
N ARG A 387 0.29 -15.54 -12.16
CA ARG A 387 0.25 -14.66 -13.34
C ARG A 387 1.63 -14.09 -13.56
N LEU A 388 2.17 -14.30 -14.76
CA LEU A 388 3.48 -13.83 -15.15
C LEU A 388 3.33 -12.64 -16.08
N TYR A 389 3.96 -11.51 -15.73
CA TYR A 389 3.99 -10.29 -16.52
C TYR A 389 5.42 -9.92 -16.90
N LEU A 390 5.62 -9.52 -18.15
CA LEU A 390 6.76 -8.71 -18.55
C LEU A 390 6.39 -7.24 -18.42
N LYS A 391 7.36 -6.41 -18.06
CA LYS A 391 7.16 -4.96 -17.99
C LYS A 391 8.35 -4.19 -18.53
N MET A 392 8.06 -3.01 -19.06
CA MET A 392 9.02 -1.95 -19.32
C MET A 392 8.61 -0.72 -18.53
N PHE A 393 9.57 0.05 -18.06
CA PHE A 393 9.29 1.21 -17.24
C PHE A 393 10.26 2.37 -17.50
N ALA A 394 9.76 3.57 -17.24
CA ALA A 394 10.53 4.80 -17.19
C ALA A 394 10.00 5.67 -16.05
N ASP A 395 10.88 6.05 -15.15
CA ASP A 395 10.57 6.81 -13.95
C ASP A 395 11.29 8.15 -14.00
N ALA A 396 10.67 9.17 -13.42
CA ALA A 396 11.24 10.50 -13.27
C ALA A 396 10.97 11.07 -11.89
N GLY A 397 11.83 11.96 -11.42
CA GLY A 397 11.63 12.60 -10.13
C GLY A 397 12.44 13.87 -9.96
N TYR A 398 12.11 14.63 -8.94
CA TYR A 398 12.83 15.83 -8.53
C TYR A 398 12.67 16.04 -7.03
N ALA A 399 13.75 16.44 -6.35
CA ALA A 399 13.73 16.82 -4.95
C ALA A 399 14.36 18.21 -4.79
N TYR A 400 13.61 19.12 -4.21
CA TYR A 400 14.09 20.46 -3.86
C TYR A 400 14.66 20.47 -2.44
N HIS A 401 15.91 20.91 -2.31
CA HIS A 401 16.59 21.09 -1.03
C HIS A 401 17.34 22.44 -1.01
N LYS A 402 16.86 23.38 -0.22
CA LYS A 402 17.46 24.74 -0.11
C LYS A 402 18.93 24.70 0.32
N TYR A 403 19.27 23.75 1.19
CA TYR A 403 20.60 23.60 1.80
C TYR A 403 21.37 22.40 1.23
N ALA A 404 21.09 22.03 -0.03
CA ALA A 404 21.80 20.93 -0.67
C ALA A 404 23.32 21.19 -0.73
N GLY A 405 24.08 20.32 -0.11
CA GLY A 405 25.53 20.34 -0.18
C GLY A 405 26.05 19.47 -1.32
N ARG A 406 27.37 19.55 -1.62
CA ARG A 406 28.03 18.70 -2.64
C ARG A 406 27.92 17.21 -2.33
N SER A 407 27.67 16.83 -1.07
CA SER A 407 27.49 15.45 -0.65
C SER A 407 26.20 14.80 -1.14
N ASN A 408 25.20 15.60 -1.57
CA ASN A 408 23.95 15.11 -2.14
C ASN A 408 23.66 15.79 -3.48
N SER A 409 24.43 15.46 -4.50
CA SER A 409 24.37 16.04 -5.83
C SER A 409 23.09 15.68 -6.62
N LEU A 410 22.33 14.70 -6.13
CA LEU A 410 21.03 14.33 -6.72
C LEU A 410 19.89 15.25 -6.26
N SER A 411 20.06 16.05 -5.22
CA SER A 411 19.13 17.12 -4.86
C SER A 411 19.20 18.25 -5.88
N ASN A 412 18.06 18.87 -6.17
CA ASN A 412 17.91 19.98 -7.14
C ASN A 412 18.27 19.60 -8.59
N THR A 413 18.25 18.30 -8.91
CA THR A 413 18.49 17.79 -10.26
C THR A 413 17.33 16.91 -10.72
N LEU A 414 17.12 16.84 -12.04
CA LEU A 414 16.17 15.90 -12.61
C LEU A 414 16.69 14.47 -12.42
N LEU A 415 15.87 13.64 -11.78
CA LEU A 415 16.13 12.20 -11.62
C LEU A 415 15.41 11.45 -12.73
N TYR A 416 16.07 10.51 -13.37
CA TYR A 416 15.40 9.60 -14.29
C TYR A 416 16.03 8.22 -14.27
N THR A 417 15.19 7.22 -14.49
CA THR A 417 15.58 5.81 -14.57
C THR A 417 14.70 5.11 -15.61
N TYR A 418 15.19 4.07 -16.20
CA TYR A 418 14.42 3.23 -17.11
C TYR A 418 14.90 1.78 -17.04
N GLY A 419 14.04 0.86 -17.45
CA GLY A 419 14.37 -0.55 -17.37
C GLY A 419 13.26 -1.46 -17.81
N ALA A 420 13.51 -2.74 -17.59
CA ALA A 420 12.57 -3.82 -17.86
C ALA A 420 12.54 -4.80 -16.69
N GLY A 421 11.52 -5.62 -16.62
CA GLY A 421 11.41 -6.58 -15.52
C GLY A 421 10.33 -7.61 -15.74
N ILE A 422 10.26 -8.51 -14.76
CA ILE A 422 9.30 -9.59 -14.68
C ILE A 422 8.59 -9.49 -13.35
N ASP A 423 7.24 -9.52 -13.37
CA ASP A 423 6.42 -9.58 -12.19
C ASP A 423 5.71 -10.94 -12.13
N LEU A 424 5.84 -11.62 -11.01
CA LEU A 424 5.13 -12.84 -10.68
C LEU A 424 4.10 -12.52 -9.60
N VAL A 425 2.82 -12.64 -9.94
CA VAL A 425 1.70 -12.32 -9.06
C VAL A 425 0.97 -13.60 -8.68
N SER A 426 0.82 -13.85 -7.39
CA SER A 426 0.22 -15.08 -6.85
C SER A 426 -0.93 -14.78 -5.88
N VAL A 427 -1.38 -15.81 -5.15
CA VAL A 427 -2.37 -15.71 -4.07
C VAL A 427 -1.90 -14.76 -2.95
N TYR A 428 -2.81 -14.33 -2.09
CA TYR A 428 -2.54 -13.41 -0.99
C TYR A 428 -1.89 -12.10 -1.45
N ASP A 429 -2.13 -11.73 -2.72
CA ASP A 429 -1.57 -10.53 -3.31
C ASP A 429 -0.02 -10.48 -3.25
N PHE A 430 0.60 -11.66 -3.19
CA PHE A 430 2.04 -11.77 -3.26
C PHE A 430 2.53 -11.37 -4.65
N VAL A 431 3.45 -10.42 -4.70
CA VAL A 431 4.10 -9.96 -5.94
C VAL A 431 5.61 -10.07 -5.77
N PHE A 432 6.23 -10.88 -6.61
CA PHE A 432 7.68 -10.95 -6.73
C PHE A 432 8.12 -10.27 -8.02
N ARG A 433 9.08 -9.35 -7.91
CA ARG A 433 9.58 -8.54 -9.02
C ARG A 433 11.06 -8.75 -9.21
N VAL A 434 11.45 -8.94 -10.45
CA VAL A 434 12.85 -8.93 -10.89
C VAL A 434 12.97 -7.80 -11.90
N GLU A 435 13.77 -6.78 -11.60
CA GLU A 435 13.89 -5.58 -12.41
C GLU A 435 15.36 -5.31 -12.76
N TYR A 436 15.64 -5.10 -14.03
CA TYR A 436 16.90 -4.55 -14.49
C TYR A 436 16.69 -3.11 -14.88
N SER A 437 17.48 -2.21 -14.33
CA SER A 437 17.33 -0.77 -14.56
C SER A 437 18.66 -0.06 -14.69
N ARG A 438 18.61 1.07 -15.41
CA ARG A 438 19.72 2.04 -15.54
C ARG A 438 19.24 3.41 -15.08
N ASN A 439 20.07 4.12 -14.32
CA ASN A 439 19.77 5.46 -13.82
C ASN A 439 20.65 6.53 -14.51
N GLN A 440 20.35 7.81 -14.25
CA GLN A 440 21.08 8.96 -14.83
C GLN A 440 22.56 9.02 -14.47
N LEU A 441 23.02 8.28 -13.46
CA LEU A 441 24.45 8.18 -13.11
C LEU A 441 25.18 7.14 -13.96
N GLY A 442 24.50 6.54 -14.97
CA GLY A 442 25.04 5.47 -15.79
C GLY A 442 25.20 4.14 -15.05
N ARG A 443 24.62 4.02 -13.83
CA ARG A 443 24.66 2.78 -13.04
C ARG A 443 23.52 1.87 -13.43
N GLU A 444 23.85 0.62 -13.58
CA GLU A 444 22.94 -0.46 -13.92
C GLU A 444 22.87 -1.46 -12.76
N GLY A 445 21.74 -2.15 -12.62
CA GLY A 445 21.59 -3.14 -11.58
C GLY A 445 20.38 -4.04 -11.77
N LEU A 446 20.47 -5.24 -11.21
CA LEU A 446 19.36 -6.16 -11.06
C LEU A 446 18.81 -6.02 -9.64
N TYR A 447 17.52 -5.77 -9.54
CA TYR A 447 16.84 -5.55 -8.27
C TYR A 447 15.75 -6.59 -8.06
N LEU A 448 15.72 -7.17 -6.87
CA LEU A 448 14.73 -8.14 -6.45
C LEU A 448 13.85 -7.50 -5.39
N GLN A 449 12.55 -7.52 -5.61
CA GLN A 449 11.57 -6.98 -4.66
C GLN A 449 10.46 -7.99 -4.43
N GLY A 450 10.18 -8.26 -3.15
CA GLY A 450 9.01 -9.02 -2.72
C GLY A 450 8.04 -8.11 -1.98
N GLU A 451 6.80 -8.08 -2.41
CA GLU A 451 5.74 -7.32 -1.75
C GLU A 451 4.69 -8.30 -1.25
N PHE A 452 4.44 -8.25 0.06
CA PHE A 452 3.40 -9.02 0.73
C PHE A 452 2.43 -8.02 1.33
N ASN A 453 1.17 -8.06 0.92
CA ASN A 453 0.09 -7.34 1.58
C ASN A 453 -0.82 -8.36 2.25
N PHE A 454 -0.57 -8.56 3.54
CA PHE A 454 -1.41 -9.38 4.41
C PHE A 454 -2.37 -8.51 5.23
#